data_05af852ebf07dab19f7f7bff195a71ca
#
_entry.id   05af852ebf07dab19f7f7bff195a71ca
#
_cell.length_a   1.000
_cell.length_b   1.000
_cell.length_c   1.000
_cell.angle_alpha   90.00
_cell.angle_beta   90.00
_cell.angle_gamma   90.00
#
_symmetry.space_group_name_H-M   'P 1'
#
loop_
_entity.id
_entity.type
_entity.pdbx_description
1 polymer ?
#
loop_
_entity_poly.entity_id
_entity_poly.type
_entity_poly.pdbx_seq_one_letter_code
_entity_poly.pdbx_strand_id
1 'polypeptide(L)'
;MPDILTKQDGPILNITLNQPERGNAVSDEMVAELTGIIEGAEKTSSIVVLRGAGKDFCVGRAVMGSTPKQDPDALERRTFSDVVFNCYGAMRNAKVPIIAVVHGRALGFGCAIAAACDITLAGSEAHFQVPEMAHNILPTMVMSSFVDRVPRKAMSYLVYSTAEISPERALTFGIVSDVVPAAKLEEAVTTLCAAILKAPRPAILGVKEYVKTAPDMAVFGAVEFARNLHATVNSSAEMRRKH
;
A
#
# COMPACT_ATOMS: atom_id res chain seq x y z
N MET A 1 4.44 -23.23 -6.44
CA MET A 1 3.64 -22.18 -7.09
C MET A 1 4.38 -20.87 -6.86
N PRO A 2 4.24 -19.85 -7.72
CA PRO A 2 4.85 -18.55 -7.45
C PRO A 2 4.31 -17.94 -6.15
N ASP A 3 5.17 -17.21 -5.45
CA ASP A 3 4.85 -16.59 -4.16
C ASP A 3 4.01 -15.31 -4.32
N ILE A 4 4.06 -14.71 -5.52
CA ILE A 4 3.18 -13.62 -5.93
C ILE A 4 2.50 -14.02 -7.23
N LEU A 5 1.19 -13.88 -7.27
CA LEU A 5 0.41 -14.08 -8.48
C LEU A 5 0.02 -12.72 -9.05
N THR A 6 0.13 -12.59 -10.37
CA THR A 6 -0.36 -11.43 -11.10
C THR A 6 -1.41 -11.85 -12.13
N LYS A 7 -2.48 -11.07 -12.23
CA LYS A 7 -3.51 -11.26 -13.25
C LYS A 7 -3.91 -9.90 -13.81
N GLN A 8 -3.74 -9.75 -15.11
CA GLN A 8 -4.24 -8.58 -15.83
C GLN A 8 -5.72 -8.78 -16.17
N ASP A 9 -6.57 -7.83 -15.79
CA ASP A 9 -7.98 -7.79 -16.11
C ASP A 9 -8.32 -6.42 -16.73
N GLY A 10 -8.23 -6.36 -18.05
CA GLY A 10 -8.31 -5.10 -18.78
C GLY A 10 -7.30 -4.08 -18.23
N PRO A 11 -7.74 -2.91 -17.75
CA PRO A 11 -6.85 -1.88 -17.19
C PRO A 11 -6.50 -2.10 -15.70
N ILE A 12 -6.87 -3.23 -15.09
CA ILE A 12 -6.63 -3.55 -13.69
C ILE A 12 -5.56 -4.62 -13.58
N LEU A 13 -4.48 -4.35 -12.86
CA LEU A 13 -3.49 -5.34 -12.46
C LEU A 13 -3.84 -5.85 -11.05
N ASN A 14 -4.22 -7.11 -10.95
CA ASN A 14 -4.42 -7.79 -9.68
C ASN A 14 -3.11 -8.46 -9.24
N ILE A 15 -2.66 -8.14 -8.04
CA ILE A 15 -1.50 -8.72 -7.37
C ILE A 15 -1.99 -9.48 -6.15
N THR A 16 -1.61 -10.74 -6.00
CA THR A 16 -1.98 -11.57 -4.85
C THR A 16 -0.73 -12.14 -4.20
N LEU A 17 -0.51 -11.81 -2.93
CA LEU A 17 0.47 -12.49 -2.09
C LEU A 17 -0.01 -13.92 -1.88
N ASN A 18 0.81 -14.92 -2.25
CA ASN A 18 0.35 -16.30 -2.40
C ASN A 18 1.17 -17.29 -1.54
N GLN A 19 1.22 -16.99 -0.24
CA GLN A 19 1.76 -17.88 0.79
C GLN A 19 0.72 -18.13 1.90
N PRO A 20 -0.51 -18.62 1.56
CA PRO A 20 -1.63 -18.71 2.50
C PRO A 20 -1.32 -19.54 3.74
N GLU A 21 -0.54 -20.62 3.61
CA GLU A 21 -0.15 -21.49 4.72
C GLU A 21 0.76 -20.78 5.75
N ARG A 22 1.37 -19.66 5.34
CA ARG A 22 2.22 -18.83 6.19
C ARG A 22 1.58 -17.47 6.50
N GLY A 23 0.27 -17.33 6.26
CA GLY A 23 -0.43 -16.05 6.42
C GLY A 23 0.11 -14.95 5.50
N ASN A 24 0.64 -15.33 4.33
CA ASN A 24 1.28 -14.42 3.38
C ASN A 24 2.47 -13.63 3.98
N ALA A 25 3.22 -14.24 4.89
CA ALA A 25 4.47 -13.69 5.37
C ALA A 25 5.46 -13.58 4.20
N VAL A 26 6.02 -12.39 3.98
CA VAL A 26 6.86 -12.11 2.81
C VAL A 26 8.35 -12.31 3.09
N SER A 27 9.09 -12.91 2.15
CA SER A 27 10.55 -12.91 2.12
C SER A 27 11.08 -11.63 1.45
N ASP A 28 12.38 -11.39 1.53
CA ASP A 28 13.02 -10.25 0.87
C ASP A 28 12.93 -10.36 -0.66
N GLU A 29 12.96 -11.58 -1.20
CA GLU A 29 12.74 -11.85 -2.63
C GLU A 29 11.31 -11.48 -3.05
N MET A 30 10.31 -11.85 -2.26
CA MET A 30 8.92 -11.45 -2.52
C MET A 30 8.75 -9.93 -2.47
N VAL A 31 9.41 -9.26 -1.53
CA VAL A 31 9.35 -7.79 -1.43
C VAL A 31 9.99 -7.14 -2.65
N ALA A 32 11.13 -7.66 -3.12
CA ALA A 32 11.79 -7.17 -4.33
C ALA A 32 10.93 -7.41 -5.59
N GLU A 33 10.31 -8.59 -5.71
CA GLU A 33 9.38 -8.93 -6.80
C GLU A 33 8.17 -8.00 -6.81
N LEU A 34 7.52 -7.79 -5.65
CA LEU A 34 6.40 -6.86 -5.50
C LEU A 34 6.78 -5.44 -5.92
N THR A 35 7.97 -4.99 -5.53
CA THR A 35 8.52 -3.69 -5.93
C THR A 35 8.59 -3.56 -7.45
N GLY A 36 9.22 -4.51 -8.13
CA GLY A 36 9.34 -4.51 -9.60
C GLY A 36 7.99 -4.56 -10.32
N ILE A 37 7.01 -5.32 -9.80
CA ILE A 37 5.66 -5.38 -10.35
C ILE A 37 4.97 -4.01 -10.25
N ILE A 38 5.06 -3.35 -9.10
CA ILE A 38 4.45 -2.03 -8.86
C ILE A 38 5.10 -0.97 -9.77
N GLU A 39 6.43 -0.93 -9.89
CA GLU A 39 7.15 -0.01 -10.76
C GLU A 39 6.79 -0.20 -12.23
N GLY A 40 6.50 -1.43 -12.64
CA GLY A 40 6.11 -1.75 -14.01
C GLY A 40 4.62 -1.52 -14.33
N ALA A 41 3.76 -1.36 -13.33
CA ALA A 41 2.30 -1.41 -13.47
C ALA A 41 1.72 -0.33 -14.41
N GLU A 42 2.31 0.86 -14.43
CA GLU A 42 1.83 1.96 -15.28
C GLU A 42 1.84 1.66 -16.79
N LYS A 43 2.67 0.71 -17.22
CA LYS A 43 2.82 0.37 -18.65
C LYS A 43 1.57 -0.31 -19.22
N THR A 44 0.85 -1.05 -18.39
CA THR A 44 -0.28 -1.90 -18.84
C THR A 44 -1.58 -1.62 -18.09
N SER A 45 -1.53 -0.85 -16.99
CA SER A 45 -2.66 -0.73 -16.07
C SER A 45 -3.00 0.72 -15.75
N SER A 46 -4.24 0.94 -15.33
CA SER A 46 -4.73 2.20 -14.76
C SER A 46 -4.98 2.08 -13.26
N ILE A 47 -5.07 0.86 -12.73
CA ILE A 47 -5.30 0.55 -11.31
C ILE A 47 -4.50 -0.70 -10.96
N VAL A 48 -3.94 -0.73 -9.75
CA VAL A 48 -3.39 -1.93 -9.12
C VAL A 48 -4.31 -2.32 -7.96
N VAL A 49 -4.63 -3.61 -7.84
CA VAL A 49 -5.36 -4.18 -6.70
C VAL A 49 -4.44 -5.19 -6.02
N LEU A 50 -4.11 -4.95 -4.74
CA LEU A 50 -3.24 -5.80 -3.93
C LEU A 50 -4.06 -6.55 -2.88
N ARG A 51 -3.89 -7.88 -2.81
CA ARG A 51 -4.59 -8.76 -1.87
C ARG A 51 -3.72 -9.89 -1.37
N GLY A 52 -4.18 -10.60 -0.35
CA GLY A 52 -3.58 -11.86 0.12
C GLY A 52 -4.43 -13.07 -0.33
N ALA A 53 -3.81 -14.21 -0.53
CA ALA A 53 -4.51 -15.47 -0.70
C ALA A 53 -4.90 -16.09 0.66
N GLY A 54 -5.97 -16.86 0.71
CA GLY A 54 -6.37 -17.61 1.90
C GLY A 54 -6.97 -16.74 3.00
N LYS A 55 -6.55 -16.96 4.25
CA LYS A 55 -7.19 -16.40 5.45
C LYS A 55 -6.75 -14.97 5.78
N ASP A 56 -5.51 -14.61 5.48
CA ASP A 56 -4.89 -13.37 5.93
C ASP A 56 -4.42 -12.52 4.75
N PHE A 57 -4.41 -11.22 4.93
CA PHE A 57 -3.81 -10.32 3.96
C PHE A 57 -2.29 -10.47 3.93
N CYS A 58 -1.61 -10.20 5.06
CA CYS A 58 -0.16 -10.39 5.23
C CYS A 58 0.20 -10.26 6.71
N VAL A 59 0.81 -11.29 7.29
CA VAL A 59 1.20 -11.29 8.71
C VAL A 59 2.62 -10.76 8.98
N GLY A 60 3.23 -10.08 8.01
CA GLY A 60 4.53 -9.45 8.18
C GLY A 60 5.63 -10.07 7.35
N ARG A 61 6.90 -9.82 7.74
CA ARG A 61 8.07 -10.42 7.10
C ARG A 61 8.38 -11.77 7.70
N ALA A 62 8.68 -12.74 6.84
CA ALA A 62 9.32 -13.96 7.26
C ALA A 62 10.76 -13.65 7.67
N VAL A 63 11.03 -13.56 8.97
CA VAL A 63 12.41 -13.45 9.48
C VAL A 63 13.09 -14.79 9.24
N MET A 64 13.68 -14.98 8.08
CA MET A 64 14.60 -16.09 7.88
C MET A 64 15.87 -15.74 8.62
N GLY A 65 16.15 -16.50 9.70
CA GLY A 65 17.29 -16.31 10.57
C GLY A 65 18.63 -16.55 9.88
N SER A 66 19.08 -15.60 9.12
CA SER A 66 20.49 -15.42 8.87
C SER A 66 21.05 -14.46 9.91
N THR A 67 21.45 -15.00 11.05
CA THR A 67 22.39 -14.28 11.91
C THR A 67 23.60 -13.95 11.04
N PRO A 68 23.95 -12.67 10.83
CA PRO A 68 25.15 -12.32 10.10
C PRO A 68 26.35 -13.09 10.72
N LYS A 69 27.18 -13.74 9.90
CA LYS A 69 28.34 -14.49 10.37
C LYS A 69 29.38 -13.58 11.06
N GLN A 70 29.27 -12.28 10.92
CA GLN A 70 30.01 -11.24 11.61
C GLN A 70 29.03 -10.14 12.01
N ASP A 71 29.30 -9.44 13.11
CA ASP A 71 28.48 -8.31 13.54
C ASP A 71 28.76 -7.12 12.59
N PRO A 72 27.80 -6.78 11.70
CA PRO A 72 28.01 -5.77 10.68
C PRO A 72 28.11 -4.38 11.31
N ASP A 73 28.87 -3.50 10.70
CA ASP A 73 28.94 -2.10 11.14
C ASP A 73 27.62 -1.36 10.85
N ALA A 74 27.55 -0.10 11.31
CA ALA A 74 26.33 0.70 11.19
C ALA A 74 25.97 1.02 9.72
N LEU A 75 26.94 1.14 8.83
CA LEU A 75 26.71 1.42 7.42
C LEU A 75 26.20 0.18 6.69
N GLU A 76 26.77 -0.98 6.99
CA GLU A 76 26.29 -2.26 6.46
C GLU A 76 24.86 -2.55 6.96
N ARG A 77 24.58 -2.34 8.26
CA ARG A 77 23.23 -2.52 8.83
C ARG A 77 22.21 -1.61 8.18
N ARG A 78 22.59 -0.40 7.80
CA ARG A 78 21.68 0.55 7.13
C ARG A 78 21.11 -0.01 5.83
N THR A 79 21.88 -0.77 5.07
CA THR A 79 21.44 -1.30 3.76
C THR A 79 20.58 -2.56 3.87
N PHE A 80 20.59 -3.27 4.99
CA PHE A 80 19.84 -4.53 5.15
C PHE A 80 18.32 -4.38 5.00
N SER A 81 17.80 -3.17 5.17
CA SER A 81 16.37 -2.89 5.08
C SER A 81 15.99 -2.18 3.79
N ASP A 82 16.93 -1.95 2.89
CA ASP A 82 16.69 -1.20 1.65
C ASP A 82 15.59 -1.84 0.80
N VAL A 83 15.51 -3.16 0.76
CA VAL A 83 14.45 -3.88 0.03
C VAL A 83 13.05 -3.45 0.49
N VAL A 84 12.85 -3.23 1.79
CA VAL A 84 11.58 -2.79 2.38
C VAL A 84 11.32 -1.31 2.08
N PHE A 85 12.32 -0.46 2.29
CA PHE A 85 12.21 0.98 2.01
C PHE A 85 11.98 1.25 0.53
N ASN A 86 12.62 0.49 -0.36
CA ASN A 86 12.40 0.56 -1.80
C ASN A 86 10.97 0.17 -2.18
N CYS A 87 10.41 -0.87 -1.55
CA CYS A 87 9.02 -1.26 -1.76
C CYS A 87 8.05 -0.14 -1.36
N TYR A 88 8.21 0.44 -0.19
CA TYR A 88 7.36 1.57 0.24
C TYR A 88 7.56 2.79 -0.68
N GLY A 89 8.79 3.03 -1.13
CA GLY A 89 9.10 4.06 -2.12
C GLY A 89 8.39 3.81 -3.46
N ALA A 90 8.41 2.58 -3.97
CA ALA A 90 7.73 2.20 -5.20
C ALA A 90 6.21 2.40 -5.09
N MET A 91 5.59 2.04 -3.95
CA MET A 91 4.16 2.25 -3.72
C MET A 91 3.79 3.74 -3.72
N ARG A 92 4.59 4.59 -3.03
CA ARG A 92 4.39 6.04 -3.03
C ARG A 92 4.57 6.65 -4.42
N ASN A 93 5.59 6.20 -5.16
CA ASN A 93 5.96 6.74 -6.46
C ASN A 93 5.19 6.10 -7.62
N ALA A 94 4.36 5.09 -7.37
CA ALA A 94 3.51 4.49 -8.40
C ALA A 94 2.75 5.58 -9.16
N LYS A 95 2.63 5.43 -10.48
CA LYS A 95 1.91 6.37 -11.34
C LYS A 95 0.42 6.11 -11.38
N VAL A 96 0.01 4.89 -11.04
CA VAL A 96 -1.39 4.46 -10.98
C VAL A 96 -1.81 4.23 -9.52
N PRO A 97 -3.08 4.44 -9.15
CA PRO A 97 -3.56 4.17 -7.81
C PRO A 97 -3.44 2.69 -7.46
N ILE A 98 -3.06 2.43 -6.20
CA ILE A 98 -2.98 1.10 -5.61
C ILE A 98 -4.09 0.96 -4.58
N ILE A 99 -4.91 -0.07 -4.71
CA ILE A 99 -6.01 -0.41 -3.80
C ILE A 99 -5.61 -1.66 -3.03
N ALA A 100 -5.49 -1.57 -1.70
CA ALA A 100 -5.38 -2.75 -0.84
C ALA A 100 -6.77 -3.31 -0.51
N VAL A 101 -6.88 -4.63 -0.56
CA VAL A 101 -8.08 -5.38 -0.18
C VAL A 101 -7.71 -6.24 1.02
N VAL A 102 -8.06 -5.77 2.22
CA VAL A 102 -7.62 -6.35 3.48
C VAL A 102 -8.71 -7.20 4.11
N HIS A 103 -8.44 -8.47 4.24
CA HIS A 103 -9.21 -9.41 5.04
C HIS A 103 -8.28 -10.11 6.03
N GLY A 104 -8.82 -10.67 7.11
CA GLY A 104 -8.01 -11.30 8.15
C GLY A 104 -6.93 -10.37 8.68
N ARG A 105 -5.73 -10.87 8.89
CA ARG A 105 -4.65 -10.14 9.56
C ARG A 105 -3.77 -9.35 8.59
N ALA A 106 -3.49 -8.09 8.96
CA ALA A 106 -2.50 -7.21 8.36
C ALA A 106 -1.52 -6.76 9.46
N LEU A 107 -0.39 -7.45 9.60
CA LEU A 107 0.55 -7.25 10.72
C LEU A 107 1.90 -6.75 10.22
N GLY A 108 2.55 -5.86 10.98
CA GLY A 108 3.89 -5.37 10.67
C GLY A 108 4.00 -4.86 9.23
N PHE A 109 4.80 -5.52 8.38
CA PHE A 109 4.91 -5.20 6.96
C PHE A 109 3.54 -5.19 6.25
N GLY A 110 2.62 -6.12 6.59
CA GLY A 110 1.28 -6.17 6.03
C GLY A 110 0.45 -4.92 6.37
N CYS A 111 0.53 -4.45 7.62
CA CYS A 111 -0.08 -3.20 8.05
C CYS A 111 0.56 -1.99 7.32
N ALA A 112 1.88 -2.02 7.15
CA ALA A 112 2.63 -0.96 6.47
C ALA A 112 2.25 -0.81 5.00
N ILE A 113 2.16 -1.91 4.23
CA ILE A 113 1.78 -1.85 2.82
C ILE A 113 0.30 -1.52 2.63
N ALA A 114 -0.58 -1.95 3.55
CA ALA A 114 -1.98 -1.51 3.54
C ALA A 114 -2.07 0.02 3.69
N ALA A 115 -1.37 0.60 4.66
CA ALA A 115 -1.34 2.05 4.86
C ALA A 115 -0.65 2.81 3.72
N ALA A 116 0.34 2.21 3.05
CA ALA A 116 1.06 2.84 1.93
C ALA A 116 0.25 2.87 0.63
N CYS A 117 -0.79 2.04 0.48
CA CYS A 117 -1.71 2.08 -0.64
C CYS A 117 -2.50 3.41 -0.67
N ASP A 118 -3.01 3.79 -1.84
CA ASP A 118 -3.81 5.01 -2.00
C ASP A 118 -5.20 4.85 -1.39
N ILE A 119 -5.76 3.66 -1.50
CA ILE A 119 -7.06 3.29 -0.95
C ILE A 119 -6.93 1.92 -0.30
N THR A 120 -7.50 1.76 0.89
CA THR A 120 -7.53 0.48 1.58
C THR A 120 -8.97 0.16 1.96
N LEU A 121 -9.51 -0.88 1.36
CA LEU A 121 -10.80 -1.45 1.73
C LEU A 121 -10.57 -2.62 2.68
N ALA A 122 -11.19 -2.58 3.85
CA ALA A 122 -11.08 -3.63 4.85
C ALA A 122 -12.42 -4.35 5.06
N GLY A 123 -12.38 -5.66 5.16
CA GLY A 123 -13.50 -6.43 5.66
C GLY A 123 -13.72 -6.18 7.16
N SER A 124 -14.97 -6.25 7.63
CA SER A 124 -15.32 -6.04 9.05
C SER A 124 -14.63 -6.98 10.04
N GLU A 125 -14.02 -8.06 9.54
CA GLU A 125 -13.27 -9.04 10.33
C GLU A 125 -11.75 -8.89 10.16
N ALA A 126 -11.28 -7.79 9.57
CA ALA A 126 -9.86 -7.54 9.43
C ALA A 126 -9.24 -7.07 10.75
N HIS A 127 -7.94 -7.35 10.92
CA HIS A 127 -7.17 -6.98 12.10
C HIS A 127 -5.86 -6.33 11.70
N PHE A 128 -5.50 -5.26 12.36
CA PHE A 128 -4.27 -4.51 12.09
C PHE A 128 -3.40 -4.45 13.35
N GLN A 129 -2.09 -4.61 13.19
CA GLN A 129 -1.15 -4.57 14.31
C GLN A 129 0.26 -4.16 13.87
N VAL A 130 0.99 -3.53 14.77
CA VAL A 130 2.44 -3.26 14.66
C VAL A 130 3.15 -3.95 15.83
N PRO A 131 3.47 -5.27 15.72
CA PRO A 131 3.91 -6.09 16.86
C PRO A 131 5.41 -5.98 17.15
N GLU A 132 6.19 -5.26 16.36
CA GLU A 132 7.66 -5.29 16.35
C GLU A 132 8.28 -5.04 17.73
N MET A 133 7.77 -4.08 18.50
CA MET A 133 8.30 -3.78 19.83
C MET A 133 8.11 -4.93 20.83
N ALA A 134 7.05 -5.72 20.70
CA ALA A 134 6.87 -6.92 21.50
C ALA A 134 7.93 -7.99 21.23
N HIS A 135 8.63 -7.90 20.09
CA HIS A 135 9.72 -8.78 19.68
C HIS A 135 11.10 -8.14 19.77
N ASN A 136 11.25 -7.02 20.51
CA ASN A 136 12.49 -6.25 20.64
C ASN A 136 13.02 -5.72 19.30
N ILE A 137 12.14 -5.41 18.36
CA ILE A 137 12.47 -4.82 17.06
C ILE A 137 12.00 -3.36 17.04
N LEU A 138 12.90 -2.44 16.64
CA LEU A 138 12.55 -1.04 16.44
C LEU A 138 11.65 -0.92 15.18
N PRO A 139 10.40 -0.41 15.29
CA PRO A 139 9.41 -0.45 14.21
C PRO A 139 9.58 0.65 13.15
N THR A 140 10.78 1.25 13.02
CA THR A 140 11.00 2.42 12.14
C THR A 140 10.75 2.12 10.66
N MET A 141 10.89 0.87 10.21
CA MET A 141 10.47 0.49 8.85
C MET A 141 8.97 0.70 8.66
N VAL A 142 8.14 0.11 9.52
CA VAL A 142 6.68 0.31 9.48
C VAL A 142 6.31 1.78 9.66
N MET A 143 6.92 2.46 10.63
CA MET A 143 6.68 3.88 10.89
C MET A 143 6.98 4.74 9.66
N SER A 144 7.98 4.38 8.85
CA SER A 144 8.29 5.13 7.62
C SER A 144 7.18 5.07 6.57
N SER A 145 6.37 4.00 6.55
CA SER A 145 5.20 3.91 5.69
C SER A 145 4.03 4.77 6.17
N PHE A 146 4.01 5.11 7.48
CA PHE A 146 2.92 5.84 8.13
C PHE A 146 3.10 7.36 8.11
N VAL A 147 4.30 7.85 7.85
CA VAL A 147 4.70 9.24 8.14
C VAL A 147 3.79 10.30 7.50
N ASP A 148 3.25 10.01 6.34
CA ASP A 148 2.37 10.89 5.55
C ASP A 148 0.89 10.41 5.53
N ARG A 149 0.57 9.34 6.28
CA ARG A 149 -0.74 8.67 6.24
C ARG A 149 -1.43 8.64 7.61
N VAL A 150 -0.66 8.40 8.66
CA VAL A 150 -1.17 8.12 10.00
C VAL A 150 -0.84 9.28 10.95
N PRO A 151 -1.81 9.86 11.67
CA PRO A 151 -1.57 10.90 12.64
C PRO A 151 -0.57 10.46 13.72
N ARG A 152 0.29 11.38 14.18
CA ARG A 152 1.36 11.08 15.15
C ARG A 152 0.89 10.33 16.40
N LYS A 153 -0.26 10.69 16.98
CA LYS A 153 -0.79 10.01 18.17
C LYS A 153 -1.24 8.57 17.86
N ALA A 154 -1.82 8.35 16.69
CA ALA A 154 -2.22 7.01 16.26
C ALA A 154 -0.98 6.13 16.01
N MET A 155 0.05 6.66 15.33
CA MET A 155 1.33 5.98 15.15
C MET A 155 1.97 5.62 16.49
N SER A 156 2.05 6.58 17.45
CA SER A 156 2.60 6.32 18.78
C SER A 156 1.81 5.22 19.51
N TYR A 157 0.47 5.29 19.46
CA TYR A 157 -0.37 4.27 20.07
C TYR A 157 -0.09 2.87 19.48
N LEU A 158 -0.10 2.73 18.16
CA LEU A 158 0.13 1.46 17.48
C LEU A 158 1.46 0.81 17.86
N VAL A 159 2.55 1.60 17.82
CA VAL A 159 3.89 1.04 18.03
C VAL A 159 4.19 0.77 19.51
N TYR A 160 3.78 1.64 20.42
CA TYR A 160 4.05 1.44 21.85
C TYR A 160 3.12 0.43 22.52
N SER A 161 1.84 0.40 22.14
CA SER A 161 0.91 -0.57 22.71
C SER A 161 1.08 -1.97 22.13
N THR A 162 1.59 -2.06 20.90
CA THR A 162 1.59 -3.30 20.10
C THR A 162 0.24 -3.99 20.04
N ALA A 163 -0.83 -3.25 20.33
CA ALA A 163 -2.18 -3.78 20.39
C ALA A 163 -2.73 -4.06 18.98
N GLU A 164 -3.44 -5.14 18.84
CA GLU A 164 -4.30 -5.38 17.69
C GLU A 164 -5.46 -4.38 17.70
N ILE A 165 -5.80 -3.83 16.55
CA ILE A 165 -6.92 -2.90 16.39
C ILE A 165 -7.90 -3.41 15.34
N SER A 166 -9.19 -3.05 15.53
CA SER A 166 -10.25 -3.35 14.57
C SER A 166 -10.13 -2.50 13.30
N PRO A 167 -10.78 -2.90 12.20
CA PRO A 167 -10.76 -2.13 10.96
C PRO A 167 -11.41 -0.73 11.12
N GLU A 168 -12.41 -0.56 12.00
CA GLU A 168 -13.01 0.76 12.29
C GLU A 168 -12.01 1.68 12.99
N ARG A 169 -11.19 1.11 13.88
CA ARG A 169 -10.12 1.89 14.51
C ARG A 169 -9.01 2.21 13.52
N ALA A 170 -8.68 1.29 12.63
CA ALA A 170 -7.73 1.52 11.54
C ALA A 170 -8.24 2.59 10.56
N LEU A 171 -9.55 2.67 10.30
CA LEU A 171 -10.20 3.76 9.57
C LEU A 171 -10.00 5.10 10.30
N THR A 172 -10.27 5.15 11.61
CA THR A 172 -10.04 6.37 12.41
C THR A 172 -8.57 6.82 12.41
N PHE A 173 -7.64 5.87 12.26
CA PHE A 173 -6.20 6.13 12.23
C PHE A 173 -5.67 6.47 10.83
N GLY A 174 -6.50 6.44 9.80
CA GLY A 174 -6.10 6.74 8.42
C GLY A 174 -5.34 5.62 7.71
N ILE A 175 -5.34 4.40 8.25
CA ILE A 175 -4.77 3.21 7.60
C ILE A 175 -5.76 2.64 6.58
N VAL A 176 -7.05 2.69 6.90
CA VAL A 176 -8.16 2.16 6.10
C VAL A 176 -8.98 3.32 5.54
N SER A 177 -9.45 3.19 4.32
CA SER A 177 -10.31 4.18 3.65
C SER A 177 -11.79 3.89 3.85
N ASP A 178 -12.16 2.62 3.92
CA ASP A 178 -13.53 2.17 4.16
C ASP A 178 -13.59 0.76 4.75
N VAL A 179 -14.61 0.49 5.57
CA VAL A 179 -14.87 -0.81 6.18
C VAL A 179 -16.19 -1.34 5.68
N VAL A 180 -16.18 -2.54 5.13
CA VAL A 180 -17.38 -3.18 4.58
C VAL A 180 -17.60 -4.56 5.20
N PRO A 181 -18.82 -5.08 5.23
CA PRO A 181 -19.05 -6.46 5.62
C PRO A 181 -18.15 -7.42 4.84
N ALA A 182 -17.51 -8.37 5.51
CA ALA A 182 -16.54 -9.28 4.90
C ALA A 182 -17.06 -9.96 3.61
N ALA A 183 -18.34 -10.36 3.63
CA ALA A 183 -19.00 -10.98 2.47
C ALA A 183 -19.20 -10.02 1.27
N LYS A 184 -19.05 -8.71 1.47
CA LYS A 184 -19.22 -7.68 0.42
C LYS A 184 -17.90 -7.07 -0.05
N LEU A 185 -16.78 -7.53 0.46
CA LEU A 185 -15.47 -6.91 0.17
C LEU A 185 -15.13 -6.94 -1.32
N GLU A 186 -15.35 -8.06 -2.02
CA GLU A 186 -15.10 -8.17 -3.45
C GLU A 186 -16.07 -7.33 -4.30
N GLU A 187 -17.33 -7.21 -3.89
CA GLU A 187 -18.31 -6.33 -4.53
C GLU A 187 -17.88 -4.86 -4.41
N ALA A 188 -17.42 -4.45 -3.22
CA ALA A 188 -16.95 -3.10 -2.97
C ALA A 188 -15.73 -2.76 -3.83
N VAL A 189 -14.75 -3.66 -3.93
CA VAL A 189 -13.57 -3.50 -4.80
C VAL A 189 -13.98 -3.34 -6.26
N THR A 190 -14.85 -4.21 -6.75
CA THR A 190 -15.34 -4.18 -8.14
C THR A 190 -16.05 -2.85 -8.42
N THR A 191 -16.91 -2.42 -7.51
CA THR A 191 -17.66 -1.15 -7.61
C THR A 191 -16.69 0.04 -7.63
N LEU A 192 -15.69 0.06 -6.75
CA LEU A 192 -14.70 1.12 -6.68
C LEU A 192 -13.86 1.18 -7.96
N CYS A 193 -13.34 0.05 -8.44
CA CYS A 193 -12.58 -0.02 -9.68
C CYS A 193 -13.42 0.48 -10.87
N ALA A 194 -14.68 0.05 -10.97
CA ALA A 194 -15.59 0.50 -12.03
C ALA A 194 -15.85 2.01 -11.94
N ALA A 195 -15.96 2.58 -10.73
CA ALA A 195 -16.14 4.01 -10.54
C ALA A 195 -14.89 4.80 -10.99
N ILE A 196 -13.69 4.36 -10.62
CA ILE A 196 -12.43 5.00 -11.04
C ILE A 196 -12.28 4.94 -12.57
N LEU A 197 -12.57 3.80 -13.18
CA LEU A 197 -12.41 3.58 -14.62
C LEU A 197 -13.46 4.31 -15.50
N LYS A 198 -14.48 4.94 -14.91
CA LYS A 198 -15.32 5.89 -15.64
C LYS A 198 -14.56 7.14 -16.06
N ALA A 199 -13.50 7.50 -15.32
CA ALA A 199 -12.66 8.63 -15.68
C ALA A 199 -11.63 8.21 -16.75
N PRO A 200 -11.29 9.11 -17.72
CA PRO A 200 -10.19 8.89 -18.63
C PRO A 200 -8.87 8.69 -17.89
N ARG A 201 -7.99 7.85 -18.44
CA ARG A 201 -6.70 7.52 -17.81
C ARG A 201 -5.88 8.74 -17.40
N PRO A 202 -5.75 9.84 -18.20
CA PRO A 202 -5.03 11.03 -17.75
C PRO A 202 -5.58 11.65 -16.45
N ALA A 203 -6.90 11.59 -16.23
CA ALA A 203 -7.50 12.09 -14.99
C ALA A 203 -7.09 11.21 -13.79
N ILE A 204 -7.10 9.87 -13.95
CA ILE A 204 -6.67 8.93 -12.90
C ILE A 204 -5.21 9.20 -12.51
N LEU A 205 -4.32 9.33 -13.49
CA LEU A 205 -2.90 9.63 -13.27
C LEU A 205 -2.71 11.01 -12.65
N GLY A 206 -3.46 12.03 -13.10
CA GLY A 206 -3.40 13.37 -12.56
C GLY A 206 -3.81 13.45 -11.09
N VAL A 207 -4.86 12.75 -10.70
CA VAL A 207 -5.27 12.66 -9.29
C VAL A 207 -4.16 12.00 -8.46
N LYS A 208 -3.60 10.89 -8.92
CA LYS A 208 -2.49 10.20 -8.24
C LYS A 208 -1.28 11.12 -8.06
N GLU A 209 -0.90 11.85 -9.11
CA GLU A 209 0.23 12.79 -9.07
C GLU A 209 -0.01 13.93 -8.07
N TYR A 210 -1.23 14.46 -8.03
CA TYR A 210 -1.57 15.53 -7.10
C TYR A 210 -1.55 15.05 -5.64
N VAL A 211 -2.22 13.93 -5.35
CA VAL A 211 -2.29 13.36 -4.00
C VAL A 211 -0.91 12.99 -3.46
N LYS A 212 -0.01 12.51 -4.34
CA LYS A 212 1.37 12.18 -3.97
C LYS A 212 2.20 13.41 -3.64
N THR A 213 2.03 14.50 -4.36
CA THR A 213 3.00 15.62 -4.40
C THR A 213 2.54 16.83 -3.58
N ALA A 214 1.24 17.17 -3.64
CA ALA A 214 0.72 18.40 -3.05
C ALA A 214 0.80 18.46 -1.50
N PRO A 215 0.65 17.35 -0.74
CA PRO A 215 0.73 17.41 0.72
C PRO A 215 2.07 17.90 1.27
N ASP A 216 3.16 17.74 0.53
CA ASP A 216 4.50 18.18 0.93
C ASP A 216 4.82 19.62 0.51
N MET A 217 3.88 20.28 -0.17
CA MET A 217 4.05 21.65 -0.64
C MET A 217 3.48 22.68 0.35
N ALA A 218 4.02 23.90 0.34
CA ALA A 218 3.32 25.03 0.91
C ALA A 218 2.00 25.26 0.16
N VAL A 219 0.95 25.72 0.86
CA VAL A 219 -0.41 25.86 0.30
C VAL A 219 -0.43 26.59 -1.06
N PHE A 220 0.29 27.70 -1.18
CA PHE A 220 0.37 28.45 -2.44
C PHE A 220 0.97 27.59 -3.57
N GLY A 221 2.05 26.86 -3.29
CA GLY A 221 2.67 25.93 -4.26
C GLY A 221 1.71 24.83 -4.69
N ALA A 222 0.99 24.22 -3.75
CA ALA A 222 0.00 23.19 -4.04
C ALA A 222 -1.16 23.71 -4.93
N VAL A 223 -1.60 24.96 -4.71
CA VAL A 223 -2.62 25.60 -5.55
C VAL A 223 -2.12 25.86 -6.97
N GLU A 224 -0.90 26.36 -7.13
CA GLU A 224 -0.31 26.58 -8.46
C GLU A 224 -0.02 25.24 -9.17
N PHE A 225 0.42 24.24 -8.45
CA PHE A 225 0.56 22.88 -8.98
C PHE A 225 -0.80 22.34 -9.46
N ALA A 226 -1.87 22.49 -8.67
CA ALA A 226 -3.22 22.11 -9.07
C ALA A 226 -3.65 22.81 -10.37
N ARG A 227 -3.40 24.13 -10.48
CA ARG A 227 -3.73 24.94 -11.68
C ARG A 227 -3.03 24.42 -12.94
N ASN A 228 -1.73 24.16 -12.83
CA ASN A 228 -0.93 23.66 -13.95
C ASN A 228 -1.30 22.24 -14.35
N LEU A 229 -1.46 21.36 -13.35
CA LEU A 229 -1.86 19.96 -13.58
C LEU A 229 -3.26 19.89 -14.21
N HIS A 230 -4.22 20.67 -13.71
CA HIS A 230 -5.57 20.79 -14.28
C HIS A 230 -5.52 21.20 -15.75
N ALA A 231 -4.79 22.26 -16.07
CA ALA A 231 -4.67 22.74 -17.45
C ALA A 231 -4.03 21.67 -18.37
N THR A 232 -2.95 21.02 -17.89
CA THR A 232 -2.23 19.98 -18.65
C THR A 232 -3.10 18.75 -18.89
N VAL A 233 -3.70 18.21 -17.85
CA VAL A 233 -4.53 16.99 -17.95
C VAL A 233 -5.75 17.25 -18.84
N ASN A 234 -6.48 18.34 -18.64
CA ASN A 234 -7.67 18.66 -19.43
C ASN A 234 -7.36 19.03 -20.90
N SER A 235 -6.09 19.31 -21.22
CA SER A 235 -5.68 19.54 -22.61
C SER A 235 -5.48 18.23 -23.40
N SER A 236 -5.48 17.06 -22.74
CA SER A 236 -5.31 15.77 -23.43
C SER A 236 -6.51 15.41 -24.31
N ALA A 237 -6.24 14.64 -25.37
CA ALA A 237 -7.28 14.23 -26.31
C ALA A 237 -8.37 13.37 -25.66
N GLU A 238 -7.96 12.52 -24.70
CA GLU A 238 -8.89 11.63 -23.98
C GLU A 238 -9.86 12.41 -23.08
N MET A 239 -9.38 13.51 -22.44
CA MET A 239 -10.24 14.38 -21.60
C MET A 239 -11.24 15.20 -22.41
N ARG A 240 -10.95 15.45 -23.71
CA ARG A 240 -11.82 16.23 -24.59
C ARG A 240 -12.88 15.40 -25.32
N ARG A 241 -12.78 14.08 -25.30
CA ARG A 241 -13.79 13.21 -25.90
C ARG A 241 -15.08 13.36 -25.09
N LYS A 242 -16.14 13.87 -25.75
CA LYS A 242 -17.49 13.83 -25.19
C LYS A 242 -17.95 12.35 -25.19
N HIS A 243 -18.38 11.88 -24.04
CA HIS A 243 -19.03 10.57 -23.89
C HIS A 243 -20.40 10.61 -24.54
#